data_a78aa8718e201373b53b94b2a0e3b2f7
#
_entry.id   a78aa8718e201373b53b94b2a0e3b2f7
#
_cell.length_a   1.000
_cell.length_b   1.000
_cell.length_c   1.000
_cell.angle_alpha   90.00
_cell.angle_beta   90.00
_cell.angle_gamma   90.00
#
_symmetry.space_group_name_H-M   'P 1'
#
loop_
_entity.id
_entity.type
_entity.pdbx_description
1 polymer ?
#
loop_
_entity_poly.entity_id
_entity_poly.type
_entity_poly.pdbx_seq_one_letter_code
_entity_poly.pdbx_strand_id
1 'polypeptide(L)'
;ACFHFLSSGVQRYANLIEGPLHTSQLIDEANLQFKVQVQEWKNVLLRGKQPADLEKYWKQFEDRQREVQGILGELAGQKGIEPQLKTRIERLREEHLLLGAAYRKGRDAYVAAGADPTAGDSAVKGVDRAASDQMSALVSELRKQGVEQAKLISAKADQTVLSGIVVMLASGLLIGLLSLWLINRNLVEPIRKLIEYVAQLSQGKFGE
;
A
#
# COMPACT_ATOMS: atom_id res chain seq x y z
N ALA A 1 -15.32 22.97 -8.13
CA ALA A 1 -15.61 22.00 -7.04
C ALA A 1 -15.37 20.54 -7.49
N CYS A 2 -15.91 20.08 -8.62
CA CYS A 2 -15.80 18.67 -9.07
C CYS A 2 -14.35 18.26 -9.37
N PHE A 3 -13.56 19.12 -10.02
CA PHE A 3 -12.14 18.87 -10.34
C PHE A 3 -11.25 18.74 -9.09
N HIS A 4 -11.52 19.50 -8.06
CA HIS A 4 -10.82 19.44 -6.78
C HIS A 4 -11.11 18.12 -6.03
N PHE A 5 -12.32 17.62 -6.19
CA PHE A 5 -12.76 16.36 -5.57
C PHE A 5 -12.13 15.13 -6.22
N LEU A 6 -12.07 15.10 -7.56
CA LEU A 6 -11.41 14.05 -8.33
C LEU A 6 -9.89 14.04 -8.07
N SER A 7 -9.23 15.20 -8.07
CA SER A 7 -7.78 15.28 -7.83
C SER A 7 -7.41 14.85 -6.41
N SER A 8 -8.21 15.19 -5.40
CA SER A 8 -7.97 14.75 -4.02
C SER A 8 -8.20 13.24 -3.83
N GLY A 9 -9.13 12.64 -4.58
CA GLY A 9 -9.36 11.20 -4.60
C GLY A 9 -8.16 10.45 -5.19
N VAL A 10 -7.69 10.88 -6.35
CA VAL A 10 -6.52 10.30 -7.04
C VAL A 10 -5.25 10.44 -6.18
N GLN A 11 -5.04 11.60 -5.56
CA GLN A 11 -3.88 11.83 -4.69
C GLN A 11 -3.89 10.91 -3.45
N ARG A 12 -5.07 10.67 -2.86
CA ARG A 12 -5.21 9.73 -1.73
C ARG A 12 -4.96 8.29 -2.14
N TYR A 13 -5.39 7.90 -3.34
CA TYR A 13 -5.13 6.58 -3.90
C TYR A 13 -3.63 6.38 -4.18
N ALA A 14 -2.98 7.39 -4.76
CA ALA A 14 -1.53 7.38 -4.99
C ALA A 14 -0.77 7.25 -3.67
N ASN A 15 -1.11 8.05 -2.66
CA ASN A 15 -0.48 7.97 -1.33
C ASN A 15 -0.71 6.63 -0.60
N LEU A 16 -1.81 5.93 -0.89
CA LEU A 16 -2.05 4.58 -0.36
C LEU A 16 -1.14 3.54 -1.02
N ILE A 17 -1.01 3.61 -2.35
CA ILE A 17 -0.18 2.69 -3.13
C ILE A 17 1.30 2.92 -2.83
N GLU A 18 1.74 4.17 -2.75
CA GLU A 18 3.14 4.55 -2.51
C GLU A 18 3.58 4.43 -1.04
N GLY A 19 2.64 4.33 -0.10
CA GLY A 19 2.92 4.24 1.32
C GLY A 19 2.76 2.82 1.89
N PRO A 20 1.64 2.53 2.59
CA PRO A 20 1.48 1.30 3.38
C PRO A 20 1.51 0.02 2.56
N LEU A 21 1.00 0.04 1.32
CA LEU A 21 1.00 -1.15 0.46
C LEU A 21 2.41 -1.47 0.00
N HIS A 22 3.17 -0.47 -0.45
CA HIS A 22 4.57 -0.63 -0.84
C HIS A 22 5.43 -1.10 0.34
N THR A 23 5.25 -0.51 1.52
CA THR A 23 5.93 -0.95 2.75
C THR A 23 5.62 -2.42 3.07
N SER A 24 4.36 -2.85 2.94
CA SER A 24 3.96 -4.24 3.14
C SER A 24 4.60 -5.19 2.12
N GLN A 25 4.69 -4.79 0.86
CA GLN A 25 5.35 -5.58 -0.18
C GLN A 25 6.85 -5.74 0.07
N LEU A 26 7.53 -4.66 0.43
CA LEU A 26 8.97 -4.70 0.72
C LEU A 26 9.29 -5.60 1.92
N ILE A 27 8.50 -5.57 2.99
CA ILE A 27 8.75 -6.45 4.13
C ILE A 27 8.43 -7.91 3.82
N ASP A 28 7.40 -8.18 3.00
CA ASP A 28 7.12 -9.52 2.50
C ASP A 28 8.29 -10.05 1.66
N GLU A 29 8.86 -9.22 0.79
CA GLU A 29 10.03 -9.56 -0.02
C GLU A 29 11.25 -9.81 0.85
N ALA A 30 11.55 -8.94 1.83
CA ALA A 30 12.64 -9.16 2.78
C ALA A 30 12.51 -10.51 3.51
N ASN A 31 11.29 -10.86 3.96
CA ASN A 31 11.02 -12.14 4.61
C ASN A 31 11.22 -13.33 3.65
N LEU A 32 10.80 -13.20 2.39
CA LEU A 32 11.02 -14.22 1.37
C LEU A 32 12.52 -14.45 1.14
N GLN A 33 13.27 -13.35 0.92
CA GLN A 33 14.71 -13.42 0.66
C GLN A 33 15.48 -13.96 1.88
N PHE A 34 15.04 -13.64 3.09
CA PHE A 34 15.61 -14.21 4.31
C PHE A 34 15.38 -15.73 4.40
N LYS A 35 14.20 -16.22 4.07
CA LYS A 35 13.92 -17.67 4.01
C LYS A 35 14.78 -18.37 2.93
N VAL A 36 14.95 -17.74 1.79
CA VAL A 36 15.84 -18.25 0.72
C VAL A 36 17.29 -18.26 1.21
N GLN A 37 17.75 -17.23 1.91
CA GLN A 37 19.09 -17.20 2.52
C GLN A 37 19.32 -18.39 3.46
N VAL A 38 18.38 -18.69 4.35
CA VAL A 38 18.46 -19.86 5.25
C VAL A 38 18.45 -21.17 4.44
N GLN A 39 17.72 -21.22 3.33
CA GLN A 39 17.75 -22.38 2.42
C GLN A 39 19.11 -22.53 1.75
N GLU A 40 19.76 -21.43 1.35
CA GLU A 40 21.13 -21.51 0.79
C GLU A 40 22.16 -21.97 1.82
N TRP A 41 22.00 -21.60 3.09
CA TRP A 41 22.78 -22.18 4.16
C TRP A 41 22.63 -23.71 4.26
N LYS A 42 21.41 -24.21 4.18
CA LYS A 42 21.18 -25.67 4.13
C LYS A 42 21.83 -26.31 2.91
N ASN A 43 21.82 -25.64 1.76
CA ASN A 43 22.52 -26.11 0.57
C ASN A 43 24.04 -26.14 0.79
N VAL A 44 24.64 -25.18 1.49
CA VAL A 44 26.06 -25.23 1.91
C VAL A 44 26.34 -26.51 2.68
N LEU A 45 25.54 -26.80 3.72
CA LEU A 45 25.76 -27.96 4.58
C LEU A 45 25.59 -29.28 3.84
N LEU A 46 24.56 -29.40 2.98
CA LEU A 46 24.19 -30.67 2.34
C LEU A 46 24.97 -30.94 1.05
N ARG A 47 25.41 -29.89 0.36
CA ARG A 47 25.97 -29.98 -0.99
C ARG A 47 27.37 -29.39 -1.13
N GLY A 48 27.83 -28.64 -0.11
CA GLY A 48 29.09 -27.90 -0.15
C GLY A 48 30.36 -28.76 0.11
N LYS A 49 30.26 -30.09 -0.01
CA LYS A 49 31.42 -30.96 0.18
C LYS A 49 32.53 -30.71 -0.84
N GLN A 50 32.16 -30.43 -2.09
CA GLN A 50 33.12 -30.03 -3.13
C GLN A 50 33.36 -28.53 -3.07
N PRO A 51 34.62 -28.05 -3.21
CA PRO A 51 34.94 -26.61 -3.10
C PRO A 51 34.13 -25.71 -4.03
N ALA A 52 33.87 -26.14 -5.25
CA ALA A 52 33.09 -25.39 -6.23
C ALA A 52 31.62 -25.24 -5.82
N ASP A 53 31.02 -26.27 -5.24
CA ASP A 53 29.66 -26.24 -4.74
C ASP A 53 29.56 -25.40 -3.46
N LEU A 54 30.55 -25.50 -2.57
CA LEU A 54 30.65 -24.65 -1.37
C LEU A 54 30.67 -23.17 -1.77
N GLU A 55 31.54 -22.80 -2.70
CA GLU A 55 31.67 -21.42 -3.17
C GLU A 55 30.36 -20.93 -3.80
N LYS A 56 29.73 -21.76 -4.64
CA LYS A 56 28.45 -21.44 -5.30
C LYS A 56 27.34 -21.14 -4.28
N TYR A 57 27.07 -22.07 -3.36
CA TYR A 57 25.98 -21.90 -2.40
C TYR A 57 26.27 -20.84 -1.37
N TRP A 58 27.54 -20.69 -0.97
CA TRP A 58 27.92 -19.60 -0.08
C TRP A 58 27.75 -18.23 -0.73
N LYS A 59 28.11 -18.08 -1.99
CA LYS A 59 27.84 -16.84 -2.74
C LYS A 59 26.36 -16.56 -2.83
N GLN A 60 25.53 -17.55 -3.11
CA GLN A 60 24.07 -17.38 -3.13
C GLN A 60 23.55 -16.93 -1.75
N PHE A 61 24.04 -17.50 -0.66
CA PHE A 61 23.73 -17.05 0.69
C PHE A 61 24.09 -15.56 0.91
N GLU A 62 25.29 -15.14 0.52
CA GLU A 62 25.73 -13.76 0.65
C GLU A 62 24.94 -12.79 -0.24
N ASP A 63 24.54 -13.23 -1.43
CA ASP A 63 23.70 -12.46 -2.32
C ASP A 63 22.34 -12.19 -1.67
N ARG A 64 21.70 -13.21 -1.10
CA ARG A 64 20.43 -13.04 -0.35
C ARG A 64 20.60 -12.17 0.88
N GLN A 65 21.70 -12.31 1.61
CA GLN A 65 21.99 -11.42 2.74
C GLN A 65 22.05 -9.96 2.32
N ARG A 66 22.72 -9.64 1.21
CA ARG A 66 22.80 -8.27 0.69
C ARG A 66 21.42 -7.75 0.27
N GLU A 67 20.61 -8.59 -0.36
CA GLU A 67 19.27 -8.25 -0.79
C GLU A 67 18.36 -7.91 0.39
N VAL A 68 18.32 -8.75 1.43
CA VAL A 68 17.58 -8.46 2.68
C VAL A 68 18.04 -7.15 3.31
N GLN A 69 19.37 -6.92 3.40
CA GLN A 69 19.92 -5.69 3.94
C GLN A 69 19.56 -4.45 3.13
N GLY A 70 19.51 -4.57 1.80
CA GLY A 70 19.06 -3.51 0.89
C GLY A 70 17.61 -3.15 1.11
N ILE A 71 16.72 -4.15 1.13
CA ILE A 71 15.28 -3.95 1.32
C ILE A 71 14.99 -3.34 2.70
N LEU A 72 15.61 -3.85 3.77
CA LEU A 72 15.44 -3.29 5.11
C LEU A 72 15.97 -1.85 5.21
N GLY A 73 17.06 -1.55 4.48
CA GLY A 73 17.60 -0.19 4.37
C GLY A 73 16.65 0.76 3.64
N GLU A 74 16.06 0.32 2.54
CA GLU A 74 15.04 1.06 1.80
C GLU A 74 13.81 1.34 2.67
N LEU A 75 13.30 0.34 3.37
CA LEU A 75 12.19 0.47 4.31
C LEU A 75 12.48 1.52 5.39
N ALA A 76 13.65 1.46 6.03
CA ALA A 76 14.03 2.41 7.06
C ALA A 76 14.20 3.85 6.53
N GLY A 77 14.52 3.99 5.24
CA GLY A 77 14.70 5.27 4.54
C GLY A 77 13.43 5.88 3.96
N GLN A 78 12.29 5.19 4.00
CA GLN A 78 11.04 5.68 3.42
C GLN A 78 10.57 6.98 4.10
N LYS A 79 10.13 7.94 3.27
CA LYS A 79 9.55 9.19 3.76
C LYS A 79 8.19 8.92 4.41
N GLY A 80 8.00 9.45 5.63
CA GLY A 80 6.72 9.33 6.34
C GLY A 80 6.51 8.00 7.09
N ILE A 81 7.52 7.13 7.14
CA ILE A 81 7.47 5.94 7.99
C ILE A 81 7.33 6.34 9.47
N GLU A 82 6.48 5.63 10.19
CA GLU A 82 6.30 5.86 11.63
C GLU A 82 7.62 5.64 12.40
N PRO A 83 8.02 6.54 13.32
CA PRO A 83 9.30 6.44 14.01
C PRO A 83 9.53 5.12 14.76
N GLN A 84 8.48 4.57 15.38
CA GLN A 84 8.56 3.28 16.08
C GLN A 84 8.81 2.13 15.11
N LEU A 85 8.14 2.15 13.97
CA LEU A 85 8.32 1.15 12.91
C LEU A 85 9.73 1.24 12.32
N LYS A 86 10.22 2.45 12.06
CA LYS A 86 11.59 2.69 11.60
C LYS A 86 12.61 2.08 12.56
N THR A 87 12.50 2.37 13.86
CA THR A 87 13.40 1.83 14.89
C THR A 87 13.39 0.29 14.90
N ARG A 88 12.23 -0.33 14.73
CA ARG A 88 12.12 -1.80 14.68
C ARG A 88 12.79 -2.38 13.43
N ILE A 89 12.64 -1.72 12.28
CA ILE A 89 13.28 -2.15 11.02
C ILE A 89 14.80 -2.00 11.14
N GLU A 90 15.31 -0.90 11.68
CA GLU A 90 16.73 -0.68 11.89
C GLU A 90 17.33 -1.73 12.84
N ARG A 91 16.63 -2.06 13.92
CA ARG A 91 17.02 -3.13 14.84
C ARG A 91 17.05 -4.50 14.15
N LEU A 92 16.02 -4.84 13.39
CA LEU A 92 15.97 -6.07 12.62
C LEU A 92 17.10 -6.16 11.62
N ARG A 93 17.45 -5.06 10.96
CA ARG A 93 18.58 -4.96 10.05
C ARG A 93 19.90 -5.24 10.74
N GLU A 94 20.12 -4.68 11.94
CA GLU A 94 21.32 -4.92 12.75
C GLU A 94 21.41 -6.39 13.19
N GLU A 95 20.33 -6.96 13.71
CA GLU A 95 20.26 -8.37 14.10
C GLU A 95 20.53 -9.31 12.91
N HIS A 96 20.05 -8.97 11.73
CA HIS A 96 20.31 -9.73 10.51
C HIS A 96 21.79 -9.63 10.06
N LEU A 97 22.47 -8.50 10.31
CA LEU A 97 23.91 -8.38 10.08
C LEU A 97 24.70 -9.30 11.01
N LEU A 98 24.34 -9.32 12.30
CA LEU A 98 24.96 -10.20 13.30
C LEU A 98 24.75 -11.69 12.97
N LEU A 99 23.55 -12.01 12.46
CA LEU A 99 23.22 -13.33 11.95
C LEU A 99 24.19 -13.77 10.83
N GLY A 100 24.44 -12.90 9.85
CA GLY A 100 25.39 -13.17 8.78
C GLY A 100 26.81 -13.47 9.28
N ALA A 101 27.24 -12.76 10.33
CA ALA A 101 28.54 -13.06 10.97
C ALA A 101 28.55 -14.43 11.66
N ALA A 102 27.44 -14.84 12.29
CA ALA A 102 27.31 -16.17 12.89
C ALA A 102 27.34 -17.28 11.83
N TYR A 103 26.67 -17.11 10.71
CA TYR A 103 26.72 -18.07 9.60
C TYR A 103 28.12 -18.20 8.98
N ARG A 104 28.91 -17.11 8.93
CA ARG A 104 30.32 -17.22 8.50
C ARG A 104 31.13 -18.12 9.44
N LYS A 105 30.95 -18.00 10.75
CA LYS A 105 31.55 -18.90 11.73
C LYS A 105 31.10 -20.34 11.55
N GLY A 106 29.81 -20.54 11.25
CA GLY A 106 29.24 -21.86 10.93
C GLY A 106 29.89 -22.49 9.69
N ARG A 107 30.07 -21.71 8.62
CA ARG A 107 30.79 -22.14 7.42
C ARG A 107 32.23 -22.53 7.74
N ASP A 108 32.93 -21.72 8.51
CA ASP A 108 34.30 -21.97 8.88
C ASP A 108 34.43 -23.26 9.74
N ALA A 109 33.48 -23.49 10.65
CA ALA A 109 33.38 -24.73 11.42
C ALA A 109 33.11 -25.97 10.52
N TYR A 110 32.19 -25.84 9.55
CA TYR A 110 31.88 -26.85 8.56
C TYR A 110 33.15 -27.26 7.77
N VAL A 111 33.90 -26.28 7.26
CA VAL A 111 35.13 -26.48 6.52
C VAL A 111 36.23 -27.11 7.38
N ALA A 112 36.44 -26.59 8.58
CA ALA A 112 37.44 -27.08 9.53
C ALA A 112 37.19 -28.53 9.97
N ALA A 113 35.93 -28.96 10.01
CA ALA A 113 35.52 -30.34 10.31
C ALA A 113 35.50 -31.27 9.07
N GLY A 114 36.13 -30.88 7.97
CA GLY A 114 36.17 -31.70 6.76
C GLY A 114 34.84 -31.80 6.01
N ALA A 115 34.07 -30.74 6.02
CA ALA A 115 32.74 -30.63 5.44
C ALA A 115 31.70 -31.48 6.20
N ASP A 116 31.77 -31.49 7.53
CA ASP A 116 30.76 -32.13 8.38
C ASP A 116 29.56 -31.17 8.58
N PRO A 117 28.36 -31.53 8.06
CA PRO A 117 27.15 -30.71 8.24
C PRO A 117 26.77 -30.48 9.71
N THR A 118 27.06 -31.47 10.58
CA THR A 118 26.70 -31.38 11.99
C THR A 118 27.51 -30.30 12.71
N ALA A 119 28.81 -30.19 12.34
CA ALA A 119 29.68 -29.15 12.91
C ALA A 119 29.21 -27.73 12.50
N GLY A 120 28.85 -27.54 11.22
CA GLY A 120 28.32 -26.28 10.72
C GLY A 120 26.95 -25.91 11.33
N ASP A 121 26.02 -26.86 11.38
CA ASP A 121 24.69 -26.64 11.94
C ASP A 121 24.75 -26.32 13.43
N SER A 122 25.55 -27.06 14.19
CA SER A 122 25.71 -26.84 15.64
C SER A 122 26.24 -25.46 15.97
N ALA A 123 27.13 -24.90 15.15
CA ALA A 123 27.72 -23.60 15.35
C ALA A 123 26.72 -22.43 15.17
N VAL A 124 25.60 -22.66 14.43
CA VAL A 124 24.56 -21.65 14.15
C VAL A 124 23.21 -22.02 14.71
N LYS A 125 23.11 -23.07 15.50
CA LYS A 125 21.83 -23.58 16.00
C LYS A 125 21.06 -22.52 16.76
N GLY A 126 19.88 -22.17 16.23
CA GLY A 126 18.92 -21.23 16.85
C GLY A 126 19.29 -19.75 16.69
N VAL A 127 20.38 -19.42 15.99
CA VAL A 127 20.82 -18.02 15.78
C VAL A 127 19.81 -17.23 14.93
N ASP A 128 19.17 -17.91 13.97
CA ASP A 128 18.20 -17.30 13.03
C ASP A 128 16.77 -17.18 13.60
N ARG A 129 16.50 -17.86 14.73
CA ARG A 129 15.13 -17.92 15.27
C ARG A 129 14.59 -16.54 15.64
N ALA A 130 15.35 -15.76 16.40
CA ALA A 130 14.92 -14.43 16.83
C ALA A 130 14.67 -13.48 15.65
N ALA A 131 15.56 -13.44 14.68
CA ALA A 131 15.40 -12.62 13.48
C ALA A 131 14.19 -13.09 12.62
N SER A 132 13.99 -14.41 12.50
CA SER A 132 12.85 -15.00 11.78
C SER A 132 11.51 -14.65 12.44
N ASP A 133 11.44 -14.75 13.77
CA ASP A 133 10.22 -14.45 14.53
C ASP A 133 9.90 -12.94 14.44
N GLN A 134 10.90 -12.08 14.56
CA GLN A 134 10.72 -10.63 14.43
C GLN A 134 10.28 -10.23 13.02
N MET A 135 10.91 -10.81 11.98
CA MET A 135 10.51 -10.58 10.59
C MET A 135 9.06 -10.99 10.37
N SER A 136 8.67 -12.19 10.84
CA SER A 136 7.32 -12.70 10.69
C SER A 136 6.28 -11.85 11.45
N ALA A 137 6.61 -11.38 12.65
CA ALA A 137 5.76 -10.48 13.42
C ALA A 137 5.58 -9.13 12.73
N LEU A 138 6.65 -8.58 12.18
CA LEU A 138 6.62 -7.31 11.43
C LEU A 138 5.77 -7.43 10.16
N VAL A 139 5.93 -8.51 9.39
CA VAL A 139 5.09 -8.82 8.23
C VAL A 139 3.62 -8.87 8.60
N SER A 140 3.28 -9.62 9.67
CA SER A 140 1.88 -9.77 10.12
C SER A 140 1.25 -8.44 10.52
N GLU A 141 2.01 -7.61 11.24
CA GLU A 141 1.56 -6.29 11.69
C GLU A 141 1.33 -5.33 10.54
N LEU A 142 2.30 -5.22 9.61
CA LEU A 142 2.17 -4.34 8.45
C LEU A 142 1.05 -4.75 7.50
N ARG A 143 0.84 -6.05 7.30
CA ARG A 143 -0.32 -6.56 6.56
C ARG A 143 -1.64 -6.15 7.23
N LYS A 144 -1.74 -6.29 8.56
CA LYS A 144 -2.92 -5.88 9.30
C LYS A 144 -3.19 -4.39 9.16
N GLN A 145 -2.17 -3.56 9.35
CA GLN A 145 -2.27 -2.11 9.17
C GLN A 145 -2.68 -1.74 7.74
N GLY A 146 -2.07 -2.38 6.73
CA GLY A 146 -2.42 -2.17 5.32
C GLY A 146 -3.88 -2.50 5.01
N VAL A 147 -4.40 -3.63 5.52
CA VAL A 147 -5.80 -4.02 5.36
C VAL A 147 -6.75 -3.05 6.07
N GLU A 148 -6.43 -2.61 7.28
CA GLU A 148 -7.24 -1.64 8.02
C GLU A 148 -7.29 -0.28 7.32
N GLN A 149 -6.16 0.21 6.83
CA GLN A 149 -6.10 1.45 6.06
C GLN A 149 -6.87 1.34 4.73
N ALA A 150 -6.76 0.22 4.02
CA ALA A 150 -7.52 -0.02 2.80
C ALA A 150 -9.02 0.01 3.05
N LYS A 151 -9.51 -0.60 4.14
CA LYS A 151 -10.93 -0.55 4.55
C LYS A 151 -11.40 0.88 4.86
N LEU A 152 -10.59 1.65 5.59
CA LEU A 152 -10.92 3.04 5.93
C LEU A 152 -11.00 3.93 4.67
N ILE A 153 -10.13 3.71 3.69
CA ILE A 153 -10.14 4.47 2.44
C ILE A 153 -11.33 4.06 1.58
N SER A 154 -11.64 2.77 1.48
CA SER A 154 -12.84 2.30 0.78
C SER A 154 -14.10 2.91 1.37
N ALA A 155 -14.28 2.86 2.68
CA ALA A 155 -15.45 3.45 3.35
C ALA A 155 -15.57 4.97 3.11
N LYS A 156 -14.44 5.70 3.12
CA LYS A 156 -14.43 7.13 2.80
C LYS A 156 -14.72 7.41 1.32
N ALA A 157 -14.26 6.54 0.42
CA ALA A 157 -14.56 6.65 -1.01
C ALA A 157 -16.06 6.48 -1.26
N ASP A 158 -16.70 5.47 -0.65
CA ASP A 158 -18.13 5.23 -0.77
C ASP A 158 -18.95 6.41 -0.25
N GLN A 159 -18.59 6.97 0.90
CA GLN A 159 -19.23 8.16 1.45
C GLN A 159 -19.05 9.38 0.53
N THR A 160 -17.89 9.52 -0.08
CA THR A 160 -17.58 10.62 -1.01
C THR A 160 -18.41 10.50 -2.30
N VAL A 161 -18.51 9.30 -2.86
CA VAL A 161 -19.34 9.03 -4.04
C VAL A 161 -20.81 9.30 -3.74
N LEU A 162 -21.33 8.82 -2.61
CA LEU A 162 -22.72 9.03 -2.21
C LEU A 162 -23.01 10.53 -2.03
N SER A 163 -22.14 11.28 -1.36
CA SER A 163 -22.31 12.73 -1.20
C SER A 163 -22.26 13.47 -2.54
N GLY A 164 -21.39 13.04 -3.45
CA GLY A 164 -21.32 13.58 -4.82
C GLY A 164 -22.61 13.37 -5.61
N ILE A 165 -23.21 12.18 -5.53
CA ILE A 165 -24.50 11.87 -6.17
C ILE A 165 -25.61 12.75 -5.59
N VAL A 166 -25.68 12.90 -4.27
CA VAL A 166 -26.70 13.75 -3.61
C VAL A 166 -26.58 15.22 -4.05
N VAL A 167 -25.36 15.77 -4.08
CA VAL A 167 -25.10 17.14 -4.55
C VAL A 167 -25.51 17.30 -6.02
N MET A 168 -25.19 16.32 -6.86
CA MET A 168 -25.53 16.35 -8.28
C MET A 168 -27.05 16.30 -8.51
N LEU A 169 -27.78 15.47 -7.78
CA LEU A 169 -29.24 15.40 -7.85
C LEU A 169 -29.88 16.70 -7.33
N ALA A 170 -29.40 17.24 -6.21
CA ALA A 170 -29.91 18.50 -5.64
C ALA A 170 -29.68 19.69 -6.60
N SER A 171 -28.50 19.78 -7.22
CA SER A 171 -28.21 20.85 -8.19
C SER A 171 -29.03 20.70 -9.47
N GLY A 172 -29.24 19.48 -9.97
CA GLY A 172 -30.13 19.22 -11.11
C GLY A 172 -31.57 19.63 -10.82
N LEU A 173 -32.07 19.34 -9.65
CA LEU A 173 -33.43 19.69 -9.22
C LEU A 173 -33.59 21.23 -9.09
N LEU A 174 -32.60 21.91 -8.50
CA LEU A 174 -32.56 23.36 -8.41
C LEU A 174 -32.55 24.03 -9.80
N ILE A 175 -31.74 23.56 -10.71
CA ILE A 175 -31.68 24.07 -12.09
C ILE A 175 -33.02 23.85 -12.79
N GLY A 176 -33.60 22.65 -12.65
CA GLY A 176 -34.93 22.33 -13.20
C GLY A 176 -36.04 23.27 -12.67
N LEU A 177 -36.09 23.47 -11.37
CA LEU A 177 -37.07 24.40 -10.75
C LEU A 177 -36.87 25.85 -11.21
N LEU A 178 -35.61 26.30 -11.27
CA LEU A 178 -35.29 27.64 -11.76
C LEU A 178 -35.68 27.82 -13.23
N SER A 179 -35.44 26.82 -14.04
CA SER A 179 -35.82 26.82 -15.46
C SER A 179 -37.36 26.89 -15.64
N LEU A 180 -38.09 26.08 -14.89
CA LEU A 180 -39.55 26.08 -14.89
C LEU A 180 -40.10 27.44 -14.43
N TRP A 181 -39.51 28.03 -13.40
CA TRP A 181 -39.87 29.34 -12.92
C TRP A 181 -39.62 30.44 -13.96
N LEU A 182 -38.47 30.42 -14.63
CA LEU A 182 -38.14 31.37 -15.69
C LEU A 182 -39.06 31.22 -16.92
N ILE A 183 -39.38 30.00 -17.33
CA ILE A 183 -40.29 29.72 -18.43
C ILE A 183 -41.72 30.23 -18.08
N ASN A 184 -42.18 29.93 -16.88
CA ASN A 184 -43.50 30.40 -16.44
C ASN A 184 -43.60 31.93 -16.43
N ARG A 185 -42.56 32.59 -15.86
CA ARG A 185 -42.54 34.07 -15.75
C ARG A 185 -42.35 34.77 -17.09
N ASN A 186 -41.49 34.29 -17.96
CA ASN A 186 -41.07 35.02 -19.16
C ASN A 186 -41.83 34.60 -20.42
N LEU A 187 -42.47 33.45 -20.42
CA LEU A 187 -43.23 32.93 -21.58
C LEU A 187 -44.71 32.68 -21.27
N VAL A 188 -45.01 31.90 -20.26
CA VAL A 188 -46.40 31.49 -19.99
C VAL A 188 -47.26 32.67 -19.51
N GLU A 189 -46.78 33.46 -18.58
CA GLU A 189 -47.50 34.60 -18.02
C GLU A 189 -47.79 35.73 -19.06
N PRO A 190 -46.80 36.13 -19.89
CA PRO A 190 -47.05 37.12 -20.95
C PRO A 190 -47.99 36.55 -22.04
N ILE A 191 -47.89 35.30 -22.43
CA ILE A 191 -48.81 34.66 -23.41
C ILE A 191 -50.21 34.60 -22.86
N ARG A 192 -50.41 34.26 -21.61
CA ARG A 192 -51.70 34.22 -20.93
C ARG A 192 -52.36 35.60 -20.90
N LYS A 193 -51.60 36.65 -20.59
CA LYS A 193 -52.07 38.03 -20.65
C LYS A 193 -52.46 38.43 -22.07
N LEU A 194 -51.70 38.06 -23.08
CA LEU A 194 -52.04 38.31 -24.48
C LEU A 194 -53.37 37.61 -24.88
N ILE A 195 -53.54 36.36 -24.50
CA ILE A 195 -54.79 35.60 -24.77
C ILE A 195 -55.97 36.28 -24.06
N GLU A 196 -55.85 36.73 -22.84
CA GLU A 196 -56.87 37.46 -22.11
C GLU A 196 -57.20 38.78 -22.78
N TYR A 197 -56.22 39.56 -23.28
CA TYR A 197 -56.42 40.75 -24.03
C TYR A 197 -57.18 40.49 -25.37
N VAL A 198 -56.79 39.47 -26.11
CA VAL A 198 -57.50 39.08 -27.36
C VAL A 198 -58.93 38.63 -27.07
N ALA A 199 -59.17 37.91 -26.01
CA ALA A 199 -60.49 37.46 -25.58
C ALA A 199 -61.41 38.64 -25.20
N GLN A 200 -60.87 39.65 -24.52
CA GLN A 200 -61.59 40.90 -24.15
C GLN A 200 -61.92 41.71 -25.40
N LEU A 201 -61.02 41.83 -26.37
CA LEU A 201 -61.26 42.50 -27.62
C LEU A 201 -62.36 41.80 -28.46
N SER A 202 -62.38 40.47 -28.46
CA SER A 202 -63.42 39.67 -29.19
C SER A 202 -64.83 39.81 -28.56
N GLN A 203 -64.90 40.18 -27.30
CA GLN A 203 -66.18 40.45 -26.58
C GLN A 203 -66.64 41.92 -26.65
N GLY A 204 -65.96 42.78 -27.43
CA GLY A 204 -66.32 44.18 -27.60
C GLY A 204 -66.04 45.06 -26.38
N LYS A 205 -65.26 44.57 -25.42
CA LYS A 205 -64.79 45.35 -24.28
C LYS A 205 -63.50 46.04 -24.66
N PHE A 206 -63.63 47.21 -25.32
CA PHE A 206 -62.50 48.11 -25.52
C PHE A 206 -62.22 48.81 -24.18
N GLY A 207 -61.14 48.47 -23.51
CA GLY A 207 -60.82 49.08 -22.23
C GLY A 207 -60.69 50.59 -22.29
N GLU A 208 -61.21 51.27 -21.29
CA GLU A 208 -60.91 52.65 -20.99
C GLU A 208 -59.45 52.81 -20.54
#